data_1e0423b30dd7cc595b959c7f6d200283
#
_entry.id   1e0423b30dd7cc595b959c7f6d200283
#
_cell.length_a   1.000
_cell.length_b   1.000
_cell.length_c   1.000
_cell.angle_alpha   90.00
_cell.angle_beta   90.00
_cell.angle_gamma   90.00
#
_symmetry.space_group_name_H-M   'P 1'
#
loop_
_entity.id
_entity.type
_entity.pdbx_description
1 polymer ?
#
loop_
_entity_poly.entity_id
_entity_poly.type
_entity_poly.pdbx_seq_one_letter_code
_entity_poly.pdbx_strand_id
1 'polypeptide(L)'
;MVERVKYSIVETIGDIEIRQYPKMILAIVDGNDNDNAFGLLFNYISGENTLRDKIKMTAPVISSKKIEMTAPVISRDSYMAFVLPSSYDKDAVPIPTDPMVKIQIQPKKSFAVLRFSGYTSDAKVERMTQQMLNTLKKLNIKVKGIPFLMRYNSPFAPGFLRRNEVAVEVFSKK
;
A
#
# COMPACT_ATOMS: atom_id res chain seq x y z
N MET A 1 10.98 -12.46 7.66
CA MET A 1 9.49 -12.42 7.63
C MET A 1 9.12 -11.03 7.18
N VAL A 2 8.26 -10.89 6.17
CA VAL A 2 7.82 -9.56 5.69
C VAL A 2 6.90 -8.94 6.74
N GLU A 3 7.18 -7.69 7.16
CA GLU A 3 6.31 -6.93 8.05
C GLU A 3 4.93 -6.75 7.40
N ARG A 4 3.88 -6.84 8.19
CA ARG A 4 2.51 -6.57 7.76
C ARG A 4 1.96 -5.37 8.49
N VAL A 5 1.30 -4.49 7.77
CA VAL A 5 0.61 -3.35 8.37
C VAL A 5 -0.43 -3.85 9.36
N LYS A 6 -0.36 -3.37 10.59
CA LYS A 6 -1.34 -3.65 11.64
C LYS A 6 -2.55 -2.74 11.45
N TYR A 7 -3.73 -3.28 11.66
CA TYR A 7 -5.00 -2.56 11.63
C TYR A 7 -5.92 -3.08 12.73
N SER A 8 -6.93 -2.31 13.08
CA SER A 8 -8.03 -2.77 13.94
C SER A 8 -9.29 -2.98 13.10
N ILE A 9 -10.02 -4.05 13.39
CA ILE A 9 -11.33 -4.32 12.80
C ILE A 9 -12.36 -3.57 13.62
N VAL A 10 -13.08 -2.66 12.97
CA VAL A 10 -14.15 -1.86 13.59
C VAL A 10 -15.48 -2.59 13.49
N GLU A 11 -15.74 -3.23 12.37
CA GLU A 11 -16.99 -3.95 12.09
C GLU A 11 -16.76 -5.04 11.04
N THR A 12 -17.47 -6.15 11.14
CA THR A 12 -17.48 -7.20 10.13
C THR A 12 -18.90 -7.35 9.59
N ILE A 13 -19.05 -7.30 8.27
CA ILE A 13 -20.34 -7.35 7.58
C ILE A 13 -20.25 -8.43 6.50
N GLY A 14 -20.66 -9.66 6.82
CA GLY A 14 -20.44 -10.81 5.94
C GLY A 14 -18.94 -11.00 5.67
N ASP A 15 -18.55 -10.96 4.40
CA ASP A 15 -17.15 -11.09 3.96
C ASP A 15 -16.37 -9.77 3.95
N ILE A 16 -17.02 -8.65 4.31
CA ILE A 16 -16.41 -7.32 4.32
C ILE A 16 -16.03 -6.95 5.76
N GLU A 17 -14.81 -6.48 5.94
CA GLU A 17 -14.33 -5.89 7.18
C GLU A 17 -14.17 -4.37 7.02
N ILE A 18 -14.73 -3.61 7.95
CA ILE A 18 -14.40 -2.20 8.11
C ILE A 18 -13.18 -2.14 9.03
N ARG A 19 -12.06 -1.71 8.48
CA ARG A 19 -10.77 -1.67 9.17
C ARG A 19 -10.28 -0.25 9.35
N GLN A 20 -9.68 0.03 10.48
CA GLN A 20 -8.98 1.26 10.75
C GLN A 20 -7.47 1.02 10.68
N TYR A 21 -6.82 1.70 9.75
CA TYR A 21 -5.37 1.69 9.56
C TYR A 21 -4.73 2.89 10.24
N PRO A 22 -3.57 2.73 10.90
CA PRO A 22 -2.84 3.83 11.52
C PRO A 22 -2.29 4.79 10.45
N LYS A 23 -1.66 5.86 10.89
CA LYS A 23 -0.81 6.68 10.02
C LYS A 23 0.28 5.80 9.40
N MET A 24 0.46 5.90 8.09
CA MET A 24 1.45 5.14 7.33
C MET A 24 2.30 6.07 6.47
N ILE A 25 3.51 5.63 6.16
CA ILE A 25 4.38 6.29 5.17
C ILE A 25 4.41 5.38 3.94
N LEU A 26 4.14 5.97 2.79
CA LEU A 26 4.08 5.29 1.51
C LEU A 26 5.18 5.81 0.59
N ALA A 27 5.86 4.91 -0.11
CA ALA A 27 6.60 5.23 -1.32
C ALA A 27 5.66 4.98 -2.50
N ILE A 28 5.41 5.97 -3.33
CA ILE A 28 4.42 5.92 -4.41
C ILE A 28 5.02 6.23 -5.77
N VAL A 29 4.48 5.58 -6.80
CA VAL A 29 4.66 5.93 -8.21
C VAL A 29 3.29 6.09 -8.83
N ASP A 30 3.06 7.19 -9.51
CA ASP A 30 1.81 7.50 -10.19
C ASP A 30 2.09 7.87 -11.66
N GLY A 31 1.22 7.42 -12.57
CA GLY A 31 1.33 7.72 -14.00
C GLY A 31 2.16 6.73 -14.82
N ASN A 32 2.55 5.58 -14.28
CA ASN A 32 3.26 4.51 -14.99
C ASN A 32 2.47 3.21 -15.04
N ASP A 33 2.86 2.32 -15.96
CA ASP A 33 2.37 0.95 -15.92
C ASP A 33 2.83 0.23 -14.64
N ASN A 34 2.13 -0.81 -14.26
CA ASN A 34 2.37 -1.51 -12.99
C ASN A 34 3.76 -2.17 -12.91
N ASP A 35 4.29 -2.66 -14.03
CA ASP A 35 5.59 -3.35 -14.04
C ASP A 35 6.73 -2.36 -13.84
N ASN A 36 6.67 -1.22 -14.52
CA ASN A 36 7.64 -0.14 -14.34
C ASN A 36 7.53 0.49 -12.94
N ALA A 37 6.33 0.75 -12.47
CA ALA A 37 6.11 1.29 -11.12
C ALA A 37 6.66 0.37 -10.04
N PHE A 38 6.46 -0.95 -10.16
CA PHE A 38 7.04 -1.92 -9.23
C PHE A 38 8.57 -1.87 -9.25
N GLY A 39 9.18 -1.83 -10.43
CA GLY A 39 10.64 -1.74 -10.59
C GLY A 39 11.22 -0.51 -9.90
N LEU A 40 10.64 0.67 -10.10
CA LEU A 40 11.06 1.91 -9.48
C LEU A 40 10.96 1.86 -7.94
N LEU A 41 9.86 1.35 -7.40
CA LEU A 41 9.67 1.21 -5.96
C LEU A 41 10.61 0.15 -5.36
N PHE A 42 10.84 -0.96 -6.07
CA PHE A 42 11.78 -1.98 -5.64
C PHE A 42 13.22 -1.47 -5.60
N ASN A 43 13.64 -0.72 -6.60
CA ASN A 43 14.95 -0.07 -6.63
C ASN A 43 15.11 0.90 -5.46
N TYR A 44 14.10 1.72 -5.19
CA TYR A 44 14.11 2.62 -4.04
C TYR A 44 14.36 1.90 -2.73
N ILE A 45 13.61 0.82 -2.43
CA ILE A 45 13.81 0.06 -1.18
C ILE A 45 15.11 -0.75 -1.18
N SER A 46 15.65 -1.06 -2.35
CA SER A 46 16.92 -1.80 -2.50
C SER A 46 18.17 -0.91 -2.34
N GLY A 47 18.01 0.40 -2.28
CA GLY A 47 19.10 1.33 -2.01
C GLY A 47 19.24 2.50 -2.99
N GLU A 48 18.38 2.64 -3.99
CA GLU A 48 18.33 3.86 -4.82
C GLU A 48 17.69 5.03 -4.04
N ASN A 49 18.34 5.41 -2.95
CA ASN A 49 17.91 6.43 -2.02
C ASN A 49 19.11 7.11 -1.33
N THR A 50 18.86 8.22 -0.65
CA THR A 50 19.84 8.96 0.14
C THR A 50 19.35 9.13 1.57
N LEU A 51 20.22 8.84 2.54
CA LEU A 51 19.89 9.05 3.95
C LEU A 51 19.77 10.54 4.27
N ARG A 52 18.82 10.89 5.14
CA ARG A 52 18.61 12.27 5.63
C ARG A 52 19.49 12.58 6.84
N ASP A 53 20.76 12.24 6.83
CA ASP A 53 21.63 12.55 7.95
C ASP A 53 21.94 14.05 8.03
N LYS A 54 21.55 14.65 9.14
CA LYS A 54 21.96 16.02 9.53
C LYS A 54 23.41 16.02 10.04
N ILE A 55 24.33 15.50 9.26
CA ILE A 55 25.75 15.60 9.61
C ILE A 55 26.28 16.88 9.00
N LYS A 56 26.81 17.78 9.83
CA LYS A 56 27.68 18.87 9.39
C LYS A 56 28.94 18.26 8.80
N MET A 57 28.94 18.04 7.49
CA MET A 57 30.07 17.47 6.79
C MET A 57 30.66 18.42 5.78
N THR A 58 31.98 18.46 5.73
CA THR A 58 32.78 19.23 4.77
C THR A 58 32.90 18.55 3.42
N ALA A 59 32.33 17.35 3.24
CA ALA A 59 32.27 16.66 1.96
C ALA A 59 30.94 15.89 1.86
N PRO A 60 30.32 15.76 0.65
CA PRO A 60 29.10 14.98 0.49
C PRO A 60 29.41 13.50 0.62
N VAL A 61 28.98 12.89 1.72
CA VAL A 61 28.91 11.42 1.81
C VAL A 61 27.50 11.01 1.36
N ILE A 62 27.42 10.41 0.19
CA ILE A 62 26.18 9.82 -0.30
C ILE A 62 26.08 8.45 0.32
N SER A 63 25.17 8.28 1.27
CA SER A 63 24.86 6.98 1.86
C SER A 63 23.45 6.56 1.44
N SER A 64 23.31 5.28 1.12
CA SER A 64 22.04 4.65 0.81
C SER A 64 21.69 3.59 1.84
N LYS A 65 20.43 3.23 1.95
CA LYS A 65 19.96 2.23 2.91
C LYS A 65 18.96 1.29 2.26
N LYS A 66 19.18 -0.02 2.45
CA LYS A 66 18.17 -1.00 2.14
C LYS A 66 16.99 -0.87 3.11
N ILE A 67 15.79 -0.79 2.57
CA ILE A 67 14.53 -0.72 3.32
C ILE A 67 13.85 -2.08 3.24
N GLU A 68 13.43 -2.63 4.37
CA GLU A 68 12.70 -3.90 4.39
C GLU A 68 11.33 -3.74 3.73
N MET A 69 10.96 -4.73 2.90
CA MET A 69 9.66 -4.73 2.24
C MET A 69 8.54 -4.97 3.26
N THR A 70 7.49 -4.17 3.19
CA THR A 70 6.31 -4.30 4.04
C THR A 70 5.09 -4.67 3.19
N ALA A 71 4.24 -5.56 3.69
CA ALA A 71 2.98 -5.90 3.04
C ALA A 71 1.82 -5.10 3.65
N PRO A 72 0.83 -4.69 2.85
CA PRO A 72 0.63 -5.03 1.45
C PRO A 72 1.33 -4.09 0.45
N VAL A 73 1.43 -4.54 -0.80
CA VAL A 73 1.64 -3.67 -1.97
C VAL A 73 0.27 -3.18 -2.43
N ILE A 74 0.12 -1.88 -2.58
CA ILE A 74 -1.13 -1.19 -2.97
C ILE A 74 -1.04 -0.83 -4.45
N SER A 75 -2.08 -1.12 -5.23
CA SER A 75 -2.14 -0.73 -6.63
C SER A 75 -3.56 -0.42 -7.11
N ARG A 76 -3.67 0.51 -8.05
CA ARG A 76 -4.86 0.81 -8.83
C ARG A 76 -4.43 1.48 -10.13
N ASP A 77 -5.06 1.14 -11.26
CA ASP A 77 -4.70 1.69 -12.59
C ASP A 77 -3.20 1.96 -12.73
N SER A 78 -2.80 3.22 -12.91
CA SER A 78 -1.41 3.66 -13.02
C SER A 78 -0.72 3.98 -11.67
N TYR A 79 -1.38 3.71 -10.54
CA TYR A 79 -0.86 4.00 -9.19
C TYR A 79 -0.36 2.75 -8.50
N MET A 80 0.84 2.82 -7.95
CA MET A 80 1.37 1.78 -7.07
C MET A 80 2.04 2.39 -5.84
N ALA A 81 1.88 1.74 -4.70
CA ALA A 81 2.51 2.16 -3.45
C ALA A 81 3.07 0.98 -2.66
N PHE A 82 4.26 1.16 -2.11
CA PHE A 82 4.81 0.31 -1.07
C PHE A 82 4.63 1.00 0.28
N VAL A 83 4.09 0.27 1.24
CA VAL A 83 4.06 0.75 2.62
C VAL A 83 5.45 0.59 3.21
N LEU A 84 6.00 1.64 3.81
CA LEU A 84 7.29 1.57 4.46
C LEU A 84 7.14 1.00 5.88
N PRO A 85 8.20 0.35 6.43
CA PRO A 85 8.17 -0.18 7.79
C PRO A 85 7.71 0.84 8.83
N SER A 86 6.97 0.38 9.82
CA SER A 86 6.41 1.23 10.88
C SER A 86 7.46 1.91 11.77
N SER A 87 8.71 1.43 11.70
CA SER A 87 9.86 2.00 12.40
C SER A 87 10.35 3.33 11.84
N TYR A 88 9.90 3.73 10.65
CA TYR A 88 10.29 4.99 10.04
C TYR A 88 9.39 6.15 10.48
N ASP A 89 10.04 7.26 10.84
CA ASP A 89 9.41 8.56 10.94
C ASP A 89 9.62 9.36 9.64
N LYS A 90 8.76 10.35 9.41
CA LYS A 90 8.82 11.20 8.21
C LYS A 90 10.21 11.78 7.95
N ASP A 91 10.90 12.17 9.02
CA ASP A 91 12.21 12.83 8.92
C ASP A 91 13.38 11.84 8.80
N ALA A 92 13.11 10.55 9.04
CA ALA A 92 14.11 9.47 8.94
C ALA A 92 13.98 8.64 7.65
N VAL A 93 12.94 8.85 6.86
CA VAL A 93 12.73 8.13 5.59
C VAL A 93 13.81 8.54 4.60
N PRO A 94 14.55 7.58 4.00
CA PRO A 94 15.50 7.88 2.94
C PRO A 94 14.84 8.60 1.76
N ILE A 95 15.55 9.54 1.17
CA ILE A 95 15.05 10.33 0.04
C ILE A 95 15.22 9.52 -1.24
N PRO A 96 14.15 9.30 -2.05
CA PRO A 96 14.31 8.66 -3.35
C PRO A 96 15.27 9.43 -4.26
N THR A 97 16.12 8.73 -4.99
CA THR A 97 16.97 9.34 -6.02
C THR A 97 16.23 9.49 -7.35
N ASP A 98 15.25 8.61 -7.61
CA ASP A 98 14.40 8.70 -8.78
C ASP A 98 13.25 9.69 -8.52
N PRO A 99 13.04 10.72 -9.38
CA PRO A 99 12.00 11.72 -9.20
C PRO A 99 10.58 11.19 -9.37
N MET A 100 10.41 10.01 -9.98
CA MET A 100 9.11 9.36 -10.13
C MET A 100 8.63 8.74 -8.80
N VAL A 101 9.54 8.42 -7.90
CA VAL A 101 9.21 7.89 -6.57
C VAL A 101 8.99 9.04 -5.60
N LYS A 102 7.81 9.11 -5.00
CA LYS A 102 7.44 10.14 -4.03
C LYS A 102 7.12 9.50 -2.67
N ILE A 103 7.45 10.22 -1.60
CA ILE A 103 7.10 9.82 -0.24
C ILE A 103 5.84 10.56 0.19
N GLN A 104 4.83 9.80 0.57
CA GLN A 104 3.54 10.34 1.02
C GLN A 104 3.21 9.84 2.43
N ILE A 105 2.73 10.73 3.28
CA ILE A 105 2.14 10.36 4.56
C ILE A 105 0.65 10.16 4.37
N GLN A 106 0.19 8.95 4.64
CA GLN A 106 -1.24 8.66 4.75
C GLN A 106 -1.66 8.77 6.21
N PRO A 107 -2.59 9.68 6.56
CA PRO A 107 -3.11 9.76 7.91
C PRO A 107 -3.90 8.50 8.27
N LYS A 108 -4.26 8.36 9.54
CA LYS A 108 -5.18 7.31 10.01
C LYS A 108 -6.47 7.35 9.20
N LYS A 109 -6.87 6.20 8.63
CA LYS A 109 -8.03 6.08 7.75
C LYS A 109 -8.80 4.80 8.00
N SER A 110 -10.07 4.81 7.62
CA SER A 110 -10.94 3.62 7.62
C SER A 110 -11.20 3.14 6.20
N PHE A 111 -11.08 1.83 6.00
CA PHE A 111 -11.34 1.17 4.73
C PHE A 111 -12.33 0.03 4.90
N ALA A 112 -13.22 -0.12 3.93
CA ALA A 112 -13.95 -1.37 3.71
C ALA A 112 -13.05 -2.29 2.90
N VAL A 113 -12.90 -3.54 3.32
CA VAL A 113 -11.96 -4.50 2.76
C VAL A 113 -12.66 -5.83 2.51
N LEU A 114 -12.53 -6.35 1.29
CA LEU A 114 -12.99 -7.69 0.91
C LEU A 114 -11.77 -8.54 0.54
N ARG A 115 -11.56 -9.64 1.28
CA ARG A 115 -10.46 -10.57 1.06
C ARG A 115 -10.83 -11.65 0.06
N PHE A 116 -9.88 -12.05 -0.78
CA PHE A 116 -9.99 -13.16 -1.69
C PHE A 116 -8.64 -13.85 -1.94
N SER A 117 -8.65 -15.07 -2.45
CA SER A 117 -7.45 -15.83 -2.79
C SER A 117 -7.31 -16.02 -4.30
N GLY A 118 -6.16 -16.51 -4.73
CA GLY A 118 -5.89 -16.84 -6.13
C GLY A 118 -5.13 -15.75 -6.87
N TYR A 119 -5.09 -15.88 -8.21
CA TYR A 119 -4.45 -14.89 -9.07
C TYR A 119 -5.33 -13.64 -9.21
N THR A 120 -4.69 -12.49 -9.40
CA THR A 120 -5.33 -11.18 -9.54
C THR A 120 -5.45 -10.80 -11.02
N SER A 121 -6.25 -11.53 -11.79
CA SER A 121 -6.63 -11.08 -13.14
C SER A 121 -7.55 -9.84 -13.02
N ASP A 122 -7.51 -8.96 -14.01
CA ASP A 122 -8.32 -7.74 -14.02
C ASP A 122 -9.80 -8.04 -13.86
N ALA A 123 -10.30 -9.06 -14.57
CA ALA A 123 -11.71 -9.50 -14.46
C ALA A 123 -12.07 -9.98 -13.05
N LYS A 124 -11.15 -10.64 -12.35
CA LYS A 124 -11.41 -11.10 -10.97
C LYS A 124 -11.38 -9.93 -10.00
N VAL A 125 -10.40 -9.04 -10.12
CA VAL A 125 -10.29 -7.84 -9.29
C VAL A 125 -11.52 -6.97 -9.45
N GLU A 126 -11.97 -6.73 -10.69
CA GLU A 126 -13.17 -5.97 -10.98
C GLU A 126 -14.42 -6.62 -10.35
N ARG A 127 -14.59 -7.94 -10.53
CA ARG A 127 -15.73 -8.65 -9.93
C ARG A 127 -15.76 -8.52 -8.40
N MET A 128 -14.61 -8.68 -7.72
CA MET A 128 -14.52 -8.54 -6.27
C MET A 128 -14.78 -7.10 -5.82
N THR A 129 -14.29 -6.13 -6.58
CA THR A 129 -14.54 -4.71 -6.34
C THR A 129 -16.03 -4.37 -6.46
N GLN A 130 -16.69 -4.83 -7.51
CA GLN A 130 -18.13 -4.61 -7.70
C GLN A 130 -18.96 -5.30 -6.61
N GLN A 131 -18.59 -6.52 -6.21
CA GLN A 131 -19.24 -7.21 -5.09
C GLN A 131 -19.16 -6.38 -3.81
N MET A 132 -17.99 -5.86 -3.46
CA MET A 132 -17.80 -4.99 -2.31
C MET A 132 -18.64 -3.71 -2.41
N LEU A 133 -18.54 -2.98 -3.52
CA LEU A 133 -19.25 -1.71 -3.70
C LEU A 133 -20.77 -1.88 -3.67
N ASN A 134 -21.29 -2.94 -4.28
CA ASN A 134 -22.73 -3.26 -4.25
C ASN A 134 -23.23 -3.56 -2.83
N THR A 135 -22.43 -4.28 -2.05
CA THR A 135 -22.76 -4.57 -0.64
C THR A 135 -22.76 -3.28 0.20
N LEU A 136 -21.73 -2.45 0.06
CA LEU A 136 -21.66 -1.16 0.76
C LEU A 136 -22.82 -0.24 0.40
N LYS A 137 -23.21 -0.20 -0.88
CA LYS A 137 -24.36 0.58 -1.35
C LYS A 137 -25.69 0.08 -0.72
N LYS A 138 -25.92 -1.22 -0.69
CA LYS A 138 -27.11 -1.81 -0.04
C LYS A 138 -27.21 -1.47 1.45
N LEU A 139 -26.08 -1.33 2.11
CA LEU A 139 -25.98 -1.00 3.53
C LEU A 139 -25.90 0.52 3.81
N ASN A 140 -26.03 1.36 2.79
CA ASN A 140 -25.90 2.81 2.88
C ASN A 140 -24.56 3.27 3.49
N ILE A 141 -23.49 2.50 3.30
CA ILE A 141 -22.14 2.89 3.72
C ILE A 141 -21.53 3.76 2.62
N LYS A 142 -21.26 5.02 2.96
CA LYS A 142 -20.68 5.98 2.03
C LYS A 142 -19.20 5.69 1.81
N VAL A 143 -18.82 5.55 0.54
CA VAL A 143 -17.43 5.38 0.12
C VAL A 143 -16.79 6.73 -0.21
N LYS A 144 -15.47 6.80 -0.08
CA LYS A 144 -14.64 7.97 -0.38
C LYS A 144 -13.45 7.52 -1.23
N GLY A 145 -13.27 8.17 -2.38
CA GLY A 145 -12.15 7.86 -3.27
C GLY A 145 -12.38 6.62 -4.14
N ILE A 146 -11.31 6.10 -4.67
CA ILE A 146 -11.28 5.04 -5.67
C ILE A 146 -10.86 3.72 -5.01
N PRO A 147 -11.52 2.59 -5.32
CA PRO A 147 -11.08 1.27 -4.86
C PRO A 147 -9.66 0.95 -5.33
N PHE A 148 -8.96 0.14 -4.56
CA PHE A 148 -7.60 -0.29 -4.84
C PHE A 148 -7.38 -1.75 -4.42
N LEU A 149 -6.33 -2.36 -4.97
CA LEU A 149 -5.93 -3.73 -4.70
C LEU A 149 -4.75 -3.75 -3.73
N MET A 150 -4.79 -4.64 -2.76
CA MET A 150 -3.71 -4.93 -1.83
C MET A 150 -3.23 -6.37 -2.01
N ARG A 151 -1.95 -6.55 -2.30
CA ARG A 151 -1.30 -7.86 -2.46
C ARG A 151 -0.36 -8.11 -1.28
N TYR A 152 -0.48 -9.26 -0.65
CA TYR A 152 0.26 -9.62 0.56
C TYR A 152 1.38 -10.65 0.34
N ASN A 153 1.39 -11.31 -0.80
CA ASN A 153 2.32 -12.39 -1.09
C ASN A 153 3.24 -12.05 -2.26
N SER A 154 4.40 -12.68 -2.27
CA SER A 154 5.31 -12.65 -3.40
C SER A 154 4.63 -13.11 -4.70
N PRO A 155 5.02 -12.56 -5.87
CA PRO A 155 4.57 -13.05 -7.18
C PRO A 155 4.83 -14.55 -7.42
N PHE A 156 5.81 -15.12 -6.71
CA PHE A 156 6.17 -16.54 -6.82
C PHE A 156 5.31 -17.45 -5.93
N ALA A 157 4.49 -16.91 -5.04
CA ALA A 157 3.62 -17.73 -4.20
C ALA A 157 2.54 -18.43 -5.05
N PRO A 158 2.24 -19.72 -4.78
CA PRO A 158 1.15 -20.43 -5.44
C PRO A 158 -0.18 -19.68 -5.30
N GLY A 159 -1.00 -19.67 -6.36
CA GLY A 159 -2.24 -18.90 -6.40
C GLY A 159 -3.17 -19.16 -5.20
N PHE A 160 -3.35 -20.41 -4.82
CA PHE A 160 -4.24 -20.80 -3.72
C PHE A 160 -3.77 -20.30 -2.33
N LEU A 161 -2.47 -19.99 -2.17
CA LEU A 161 -1.91 -19.41 -0.94
C LEU A 161 -1.91 -17.89 -0.93
N ARG A 162 -2.22 -17.25 -2.06
CA ARG A 162 -2.18 -15.78 -2.14
C ARG A 162 -3.35 -15.16 -1.39
N ARG A 163 -3.01 -14.24 -0.51
CA ARG A 163 -3.96 -13.31 0.09
C ARG A 163 -3.99 -12.03 -0.71
N ASN A 164 -5.14 -11.72 -1.27
CA ASN A 164 -5.41 -10.44 -1.94
C ASN A 164 -6.62 -9.79 -1.31
N GLU A 165 -6.70 -8.49 -1.40
CA GLU A 165 -7.82 -7.72 -0.87
C GLU A 165 -8.13 -6.56 -1.80
N VAL A 166 -9.42 -6.33 -2.06
CA VAL A 166 -9.88 -5.06 -2.60
C VAL A 166 -10.36 -4.19 -1.47
N ALA A 167 -10.04 -2.91 -1.52
CA ALA A 167 -10.36 -1.95 -0.47
C ALA A 167 -10.85 -0.63 -1.05
N VAL A 168 -11.66 0.08 -0.27
CA VAL A 168 -12.08 1.45 -0.56
C VAL A 168 -12.19 2.24 0.74
N GLU A 169 -11.75 3.49 0.72
CA GLU A 169 -11.90 4.38 1.88
C GLU A 169 -13.38 4.61 2.17
N VAL A 170 -13.75 4.53 3.44
CA VAL A 170 -15.09 4.83 3.94
C VAL A 170 -15.03 5.91 5.00
N PHE A 171 -16.14 6.63 5.18
CA PHE A 171 -16.25 7.58 6.27
C PHE A 171 -16.26 6.83 7.61
N SER A 172 -15.41 7.24 8.56
CA SER A 172 -15.43 6.70 9.92
C SER A 172 -16.81 6.96 10.53
N LYS A 173 -17.42 5.93 11.09
CA LYS A 173 -18.57 6.13 11.98
C LYS A 173 -18.05 6.98 13.16
N LYS A 174 -18.71 8.09 13.45
CA LYS A 174 -18.45 8.91 14.63
C LYS A 174 -18.80 8.14 15.90
#